data_7bbd24605af08dc48aece1b3a3cbd7c1
#
_entry.id   7bbd24605af08dc48aece1b3a3cbd7c1
#
_cell.length_a   1.000
_cell.length_b   1.000
_cell.length_c   1.000
_cell.angle_alpha   90.00
_cell.angle_beta   90.00
_cell.angle_gamma   90.00
#
_symmetry.space_group_name_H-M   'P 1'
#
loop_
_entity.id
_entity.type
_entity.pdbx_description
1 polymer ?
#
loop_
_entity_poly.entity_id
_entity_poly.type
_entity_poly.pdbx_seq_one_letter_code
_entity_poly.pdbx_strand_id
1 'polypeptide(L)'
;YHRVGAVTGKIYDADGSRVLLDLHQRFGITAQSVAMALGTETTDLQQKIRDAKRKSEDVIGDSGVITGWLGICGRGFYDAFVGHATVKQAYDRWNDGQFLRDDLRKGFTFGEVTWKEFYGKVGSISFIGENDAYLIPVGVSELFITRYAPADYMETVNTIGLPLYAKQELMRMNKGVALEAQSNPLNLCTKPRAVIKLTK
;
A
#
# COMPACT_ATOMS: atom_id res chain seq x y z
N TYR A 1 -10.49 -1.50 -1.92
CA TYR A 1 -10.48 -2.09 -0.58
C TYR A 1 -9.38 -3.15 -0.43
N HIS A 2 -9.38 -4.21 -1.25
CA HIS A 2 -8.46 -5.34 -1.10
C HIS A 2 -6.98 -4.96 -1.09
N ARG A 3 -6.56 -3.97 -1.91
CA ARG A 3 -5.16 -3.52 -1.97
C ARG A 3 -4.72 -2.77 -0.71
N VAL A 4 -5.64 -2.11 -0.02
CA VAL A 4 -5.35 -1.44 1.26
C VAL A 4 -4.95 -2.47 2.30
N GLY A 5 -5.64 -3.61 2.34
CA GLY A 5 -5.33 -4.71 3.26
C GLY A 5 -3.91 -5.25 3.11
N ALA A 6 -3.35 -5.25 1.89
CA ALA A 6 -1.98 -5.69 1.67
C ALA A 6 -0.93 -4.79 2.36
N VAL A 7 -1.20 -3.48 2.48
CA VAL A 7 -0.27 -2.52 3.09
C VAL A 7 -0.56 -2.32 4.57
N THR A 8 -1.86 -2.19 4.93
CA THR A 8 -2.28 -1.87 6.30
C THR A 8 -2.58 -3.09 7.17
N GLY A 9 -2.72 -4.28 6.55
CA GLY A 9 -3.18 -5.50 7.22
C GLY A 9 -4.67 -5.53 7.55
N LYS A 10 -5.43 -4.48 7.20
CA LYS A 10 -6.86 -4.37 7.53
C LYS A 10 -7.74 -4.58 6.33
N ILE A 11 -8.68 -5.52 6.43
CA ILE A 11 -9.69 -5.79 5.42
C ILE A 11 -11.00 -5.18 5.89
N TYR A 12 -11.56 -4.30 5.07
CA TYR A 12 -12.80 -3.60 5.34
C TYR A 12 -13.98 -4.29 4.64
N ASP A 13 -15.19 -4.03 5.13
CA ASP A 13 -16.43 -4.41 4.47
C ASP A 13 -16.65 -3.62 3.16
N ALA A 14 -17.74 -3.94 2.46
CA ALA A 14 -18.06 -3.31 1.18
C ALA A 14 -18.27 -1.78 1.29
N ASP A 15 -18.74 -1.30 2.44
CA ASP A 15 -18.97 0.12 2.70
C ASP A 15 -17.71 0.82 3.21
N GLY A 16 -16.71 0.03 3.61
CA GLY A 16 -15.49 0.53 4.24
C GLY A 16 -15.69 1.06 5.67
N SER A 17 -16.87 0.86 6.26
CA SER A 17 -17.19 1.39 7.59
C SER A 17 -16.62 0.54 8.72
N ARG A 18 -16.47 -0.76 8.50
CA ARG A 18 -16.05 -1.72 9.52
C ARG A 18 -14.84 -2.54 9.05
N VAL A 19 -13.88 -2.77 9.95
CA VAL A 19 -12.80 -3.72 9.74
C VAL A 19 -13.36 -5.12 9.96
N LEU A 20 -13.40 -5.92 8.89
CA LEU A 20 -13.82 -7.32 8.94
C LEU A 20 -12.74 -8.22 9.52
N LEU A 21 -11.49 -7.97 9.15
CA LEU A 21 -10.36 -8.76 9.58
C LEU A 21 -9.11 -7.88 9.69
N ASP A 22 -8.42 -7.98 10.82
CA ASP A 22 -7.07 -7.44 11.00
C ASP A 22 -6.07 -8.59 10.90
N LEU A 23 -5.33 -8.64 9.79
CA LEU A 23 -4.35 -9.68 9.51
C LEU A 23 -3.16 -9.61 10.45
N HIS A 24 -2.74 -8.40 10.84
CA HIS A 24 -1.63 -8.23 11.77
C HIS A 24 -1.99 -8.82 13.14
N GLN A 25 -3.17 -8.49 13.64
CA GLN A 25 -3.66 -9.05 14.90
C GLN A 25 -3.85 -10.58 14.82
N ARG A 26 -4.42 -11.06 13.70
CA ARG A 26 -4.70 -12.49 13.50
C ARG A 26 -3.44 -13.35 13.48
N PHE A 27 -2.35 -12.82 12.90
CA PHE A 27 -1.07 -13.52 12.80
C PHE A 27 -0.05 -13.11 13.88
N GLY A 28 -0.44 -12.27 14.85
CA GLY A 28 0.45 -11.81 15.93
C GLY A 28 1.63 -10.98 15.42
N ILE A 29 1.44 -10.23 14.32
CA ILE A 29 2.48 -9.43 13.69
C ILE A 29 2.44 -8.01 14.23
N THR A 30 3.59 -7.53 14.73
CA THR A 30 3.74 -6.12 15.07
C THR A 30 4.34 -5.37 13.87
N ALA A 31 3.54 -4.48 13.30
CA ALA A 31 4.00 -3.60 12.22
C ALA A 31 5.11 -2.67 12.71
N GLN A 32 6.12 -2.45 11.89
CA GLN A 32 7.21 -1.52 12.20
C GLN A 32 6.84 -0.09 11.85
N SER A 33 7.24 0.85 12.70
CA SER A 33 7.03 2.26 12.44
C SER A 33 8.26 3.10 12.78
N VAL A 34 8.35 4.28 12.14
CA VAL A 34 9.35 5.31 12.41
C VAL A 34 8.65 6.66 12.45
N ALA A 35 8.82 7.39 13.56
CA ALA A 35 8.38 8.78 13.67
C ALA A 35 9.40 9.67 12.95
N MET A 36 8.96 10.38 11.91
CA MET A 36 9.81 11.26 11.12
C MET A 36 10.06 12.60 11.81
N ALA A 37 9.16 13.02 12.72
CA ALA A 37 9.22 14.30 13.43
C ALA A 37 9.36 15.50 12.47
N LEU A 38 8.52 15.55 11.43
CA LEU A 38 8.55 16.57 10.38
C LEU A 38 8.23 18.00 10.88
N GLY A 39 7.66 18.11 12.07
CA GLY A 39 7.42 19.41 12.72
C GLY A 39 8.65 20.05 13.35
N THR A 40 9.79 19.36 13.40
CA THR A 40 11.03 19.83 14.01
C THR A 40 12.09 20.09 12.95
N GLU A 41 12.42 21.34 12.68
CA GLU A 41 13.35 21.74 11.60
C GLU A 41 14.76 21.15 11.73
N THR A 42 15.19 20.82 12.95
CA THR A 42 16.52 20.27 13.23
C THR A 42 16.60 18.76 13.03
N THR A 43 15.49 18.10 12.67
CA THR A 43 15.46 16.65 12.48
C THR A 43 16.30 16.23 11.27
N ASP A 44 17.26 15.32 11.45
CA ASP A 44 17.97 14.70 10.35
C ASP A 44 17.08 13.66 9.65
N LEU A 45 16.34 14.11 8.63
CA LEU A 45 15.46 13.26 7.85
C LEU A 45 16.22 12.19 7.07
N GLN A 46 17.46 12.47 6.64
CA GLN A 46 18.25 11.47 5.95
C GLN A 46 18.61 10.30 6.88
N GLN A 47 18.93 10.61 8.15
CA GLN A 47 19.16 9.57 9.14
C GLN A 47 17.89 8.74 9.40
N LYS A 48 16.74 9.40 9.56
CA LYS A 48 15.45 8.72 9.75
C LYS A 48 15.09 7.79 8.59
N ILE A 49 15.34 8.25 7.35
CA ILE A 49 15.12 7.43 6.15
C ILE A 49 16.07 6.22 6.14
N ARG A 50 17.36 6.42 6.45
CA ARG A 50 18.32 5.31 6.56
C ARG A 50 17.90 4.29 7.62
N ASP A 51 17.44 4.74 8.78
CA ASP A 51 16.98 3.85 9.85
C ASP A 51 15.73 3.06 9.43
N ALA A 52 14.80 3.70 8.71
CA ALA A 52 13.64 3.01 8.16
C ALA A 52 14.04 1.96 7.11
N LYS A 53 14.99 2.29 6.23
CA LYS A 53 15.53 1.33 5.22
C LYS A 53 16.18 0.13 5.90
N ARG A 54 17.06 0.35 6.87
CA ARG A 54 17.74 -0.72 7.64
C ARG A 54 16.75 -1.65 8.32
N LYS A 55 15.70 -1.11 8.96
CA LYS A 55 14.64 -1.94 9.56
C LYS A 55 13.96 -2.86 8.56
N SER A 56 13.78 -2.40 7.33
CA SER A 56 13.19 -3.20 6.26
C SER A 56 14.19 -4.23 5.73
N GLU A 57 15.45 -3.83 5.53
CA GLU A 57 16.55 -4.68 5.10
C GLU A 57 16.78 -5.85 6.07
N ASP A 58 16.77 -5.58 7.38
CA ASP A 58 16.91 -6.61 8.43
C ASP A 58 15.81 -7.68 8.36
N VAL A 59 14.60 -7.30 7.93
CA VAL A 59 13.49 -8.26 7.77
C VAL A 59 13.62 -9.07 6.48
N ILE A 60 14.11 -8.46 5.41
CA ILE A 60 14.27 -9.13 4.12
C ILE A 60 15.48 -10.06 4.16
N GLY A 61 16.62 -9.62 4.74
CA GLY A 61 17.84 -10.39 4.82
C GLY A 61 18.22 -11.02 3.48
N ASP A 62 18.59 -12.28 3.49
CA ASP A 62 18.98 -13.02 2.28
C ASP A 62 17.80 -13.49 1.41
N SER A 63 16.56 -13.22 1.83
CA SER A 63 15.37 -13.73 1.16
C SER A 63 14.88 -12.87 -0.02
N GLY A 64 15.64 -11.85 -0.42
CA GLY A 64 15.29 -11.02 -1.58
C GLY A 64 16.29 -9.92 -1.85
N VAL A 65 16.28 -9.42 -3.08
CA VAL A 65 17.10 -8.28 -3.49
C VAL A 65 16.23 -7.04 -3.58
N ILE A 66 16.66 -5.96 -2.91
CA ILE A 66 16.00 -4.66 -2.99
C ILE A 66 16.64 -3.88 -4.13
N THR A 67 15.86 -3.51 -5.14
CA THR A 67 16.32 -2.72 -6.29
C THR A 67 16.03 -1.24 -6.14
N GLY A 68 15.17 -0.86 -5.18
CA GLY A 68 14.79 0.53 -4.94
C GLY A 68 13.80 0.67 -3.79
N TRP A 69 13.40 1.91 -3.54
CA TRP A 69 12.49 2.26 -2.46
C TRP A 69 11.37 3.16 -2.95
N LEU A 70 10.16 2.87 -2.53
CA LEU A 70 8.97 3.66 -2.84
C LEU A 70 8.36 4.16 -1.52
N GLY A 71 8.22 5.47 -1.39
CA GLY A 71 7.49 6.14 -0.33
C GLY A 71 6.11 6.58 -0.83
N ILE A 72 5.04 6.01 -0.27
CA ILE A 72 3.68 6.40 -0.60
C ILE A 72 3.13 7.21 0.56
N CYS A 73 2.77 8.46 0.32
CA CYS A 73 2.44 9.46 1.34
C CYS A 73 1.00 9.90 1.28
N GLY A 74 0.38 10.10 2.45
CA GLY A 74 -0.81 10.93 2.57
C GLY A 74 -0.48 12.40 2.34
N ARG A 75 -1.47 13.21 2.02
CA ARG A 75 -1.29 14.64 1.65
C ARG A 75 -0.58 15.44 2.73
N GLY A 76 -1.08 15.39 3.96
CA GLY A 76 -0.50 16.18 5.06
C GLY A 76 0.92 15.73 5.45
N PHE A 77 1.27 14.44 5.23
CA PHE A 77 2.64 13.96 5.37
C PHE A 77 3.52 14.52 4.25
N TYR A 78 3.07 14.44 2.98
CA TYR A 78 3.84 14.89 1.82
C TYR A 78 4.13 16.38 1.88
N ASP A 79 3.13 17.22 2.21
CA ASP A 79 3.27 18.66 2.35
C ASP A 79 4.29 19.01 3.44
N ALA A 80 4.20 18.36 4.61
CA ALA A 80 5.15 18.56 5.69
C ALA A 80 6.57 18.08 5.33
N PHE A 81 6.68 16.98 4.58
CA PHE A 81 7.95 16.43 4.14
C PHE A 81 8.65 17.37 3.15
N VAL A 82 7.94 17.85 2.13
CA VAL A 82 8.49 18.79 1.14
C VAL A 82 8.79 20.15 1.76
N GLY A 83 7.96 20.60 2.72
CA GLY A 83 8.16 21.86 3.44
C GLY A 83 9.31 21.85 4.44
N HIS A 84 9.83 20.68 4.83
CA HIS A 84 10.93 20.57 5.78
C HIS A 84 12.23 21.18 5.22
N ALA A 85 12.96 21.95 6.02
CA ALA A 85 14.13 22.71 5.59
C ALA A 85 15.18 21.87 4.83
N THR A 86 15.45 20.65 5.31
CA THR A 86 16.41 19.72 4.67
C THR A 86 15.96 19.25 3.29
N VAL A 87 14.66 19.12 3.06
CA VAL A 87 14.08 18.58 1.82
C VAL A 87 13.76 19.69 0.82
N LYS A 88 13.35 20.87 1.32
CA LYS A 88 12.85 21.98 0.52
C LYS A 88 13.80 22.37 -0.61
N GLN A 89 15.08 22.58 -0.32
CA GLN A 89 16.07 22.95 -1.35
C GLN A 89 16.22 21.86 -2.43
N ALA A 90 16.15 20.58 -2.05
CA ALA A 90 16.23 19.47 -3.00
C ALA A 90 14.97 19.38 -3.84
N TYR A 91 13.81 19.65 -3.24
CA TYR A 91 12.51 19.66 -3.91
C TYR A 91 12.41 20.81 -4.91
N ASP A 92 12.84 22.02 -4.53
CA ASP A 92 12.84 23.19 -5.41
C ASP A 92 13.72 22.97 -6.65
N ARG A 93 14.94 22.45 -6.47
CA ARG A 93 15.82 22.08 -7.60
C ARG A 93 15.22 21.00 -8.49
N TRP A 94 14.53 20.03 -7.90
CA TRP A 94 13.83 19.00 -8.65
C TRP A 94 12.66 19.57 -9.44
N ASN A 95 11.92 20.50 -8.86
CA ASN A 95 10.81 21.20 -9.49
C ASN A 95 11.26 22.10 -10.63
N ASP A 96 12.33 22.87 -10.45
CA ASP A 96 12.93 23.74 -11.49
C ASP A 96 13.36 22.96 -12.73
N GLY A 97 13.83 21.72 -12.55
CA GLY A 97 14.18 20.82 -13.66
C GLY A 97 12.97 20.11 -14.31
N GLN A 98 11.75 20.45 -13.94
CA GLN A 98 10.53 19.74 -14.39
C GLN A 98 10.28 19.84 -15.88
N PHE A 99 10.63 20.98 -16.50
CA PHE A 99 10.53 21.18 -17.95
C PHE A 99 11.39 20.22 -18.80
N LEU A 100 12.39 19.60 -18.18
CA LEU A 100 13.29 18.65 -18.84
C LEU A 100 12.83 17.20 -18.68
N ARG A 101 11.69 16.96 -17.99
CA ARG A 101 11.16 15.64 -17.70
C ARG A 101 9.80 15.43 -18.38
N ASP A 102 9.69 14.34 -19.12
CA ASP A 102 8.46 14.00 -19.88
C ASP A 102 7.29 13.58 -18.99
N ASP A 103 7.55 13.14 -17.74
CA ASP A 103 6.51 12.62 -16.85
C ASP A 103 6.62 13.19 -15.43
N LEU A 104 5.75 14.13 -15.13
CA LEU A 104 5.61 14.80 -13.85
C LEU A 104 5.13 13.89 -12.71
N ARG A 105 4.64 12.68 -13.03
CA ARG A 105 4.07 11.74 -12.07
C ARG A 105 5.09 10.77 -11.50
N LYS A 106 6.34 10.81 -11.92
CA LYS A 106 7.40 9.88 -11.47
C LYS A 106 7.72 9.99 -9.99
N GLY A 107 7.25 11.04 -9.31
CA GLY A 107 7.52 11.28 -7.90
C GLY A 107 8.85 11.99 -7.65
N PHE A 108 9.02 12.51 -6.47
CA PHE A 108 10.23 13.21 -6.01
C PHE A 108 11.18 12.22 -5.36
N THR A 109 12.46 12.22 -5.73
CA THR A 109 13.46 11.33 -5.14
C THR A 109 14.30 12.07 -4.09
N PHE A 110 14.27 11.57 -2.86
CA PHE A 110 15.10 12.07 -1.76
C PHE A 110 15.53 10.91 -0.85
N GLY A 111 16.81 10.85 -0.49
CA GLY A 111 17.37 9.75 0.31
C GLY A 111 17.29 8.39 -0.38
N GLU A 112 17.39 8.35 -1.71
CA GLU A 112 17.23 7.17 -2.59
C GLU A 112 15.83 6.54 -2.54
N VAL A 113 14.85 7.26 -2.01
CA VAL A 113 13.44 6.86 -1.98
C VAL A 113 12.67 7.74 -2.96
N THR A 114 11.86 7.11 -3.80
CA THR A 114 10.92 7.83 -4.66
C THR A 114 9.63 8.09 -3.89
N TRP A 115 9.41 9.35 -3.54
CA TRP A 115 8.23 9.79 -2.77
C TRP A 115 7.09 10.17 -3.70
N LYS A 116 5.91 9.62 -3.44
CA LYS A 116 4.68 9.90 -4.20
C LYS A 116 3.55 10.22 -3.26
N GLU A 117 2.83 11.29 -3.55
CA GLU A 117 1.54 11.54 -2.93
C GLU A 117 0.52 10.53 -3.45
N PHE A 118 -0.26 9.96 -2.55
CA PHE A 118 -1.32 9.01 -2.88
C PHE A 118 -2.67 9.55 -2.40
N TYR A 119 -3.56 9.78 -3.32
CA TYR A 119 -4.89 10.36 -3.09
C TYR A 119 -6.04 9.35 -3.18
N GLY A 120 -5.73 8.06 -3.33
CA GLY A 120 -6.73 7.01 -3.46
C GLY A 120 -7.59 6.92 -2.19
N LYS A 121 -8.89 6.95 -2.40
CA LYS A 121 -9.90 6.75 -1.36
C LYS A 121 -11.07 5.93 -1.91
N VAL A 122 -11.80 5.27 -1.02
CA VAL A 122 -13.07 4.62 -1.35
C VAL A 122 -14.10 5.12 -0.36
N GLY A 123 -15.14 5.77 -0.85
CA GLY A 123 -16.07 6.49 -0.01
C GLY A 123 -15.35 7.55 0.83
N SER A 124 -15.51 7.49 2.14
CA SER A 124 -14.85 8.38 3.11
C SER A 124 -13.48 7.88 3.58
N ILE A 125 -13.06 6.64 3.22
CA ILE A 125 -11.85 6.03 3.72
C ILE A 125 -10.70 6.31 2.77
N SER A 126 -9.68 7.01 3.27
CA SER A 126 -8.39 7.16 2.60
C SER A 126 -7.57 5.89 2.76
N PHE A 127 -6.91 5.44 1.68
CA PHE A 127 -6.05 4.26 1.72
C PHE A 127 -4.82 4.48 2.59
N ILE A 128 -4.34 5.71 2.65
CA ILE A 128 -3.24 6.12 3.51
C ILE A 128 -3.74 7.26 4.38
N GLY A 129 -3.47 7.19 5.68
CA GLY A 129 -3.80 8.27 6.61
C GLY A 129 -3.15 9.59 6.17
N GLU A 130 -3.81 10.70 6.38
CA GLU A 130 -3.36 12.00 5.92
C GLU A 130 -1.93 12.35 6.40
N ASN A 131 -1.59 11.98 7.64
CA ASN A 131 -0.29 12.23 8.26
C ASN A 131 0.64 11.02 8.27
N ASP A 132 0.29 9.99 7.52
CA ASP A 132 1.04 8.74 7.43
C ASP A 132 1.70 8.58 6.06
N ALA A 133 2.79 7.82 6.02
CA ALA A 133 3.37 7.31 4.79
C ALA A 133 3.83 5.86 5.00
N TYR A 134 4.06 5.16 3.90
CA TYR A 134 4.61 3.81 3.91
C TYR A 134 5.85 3.75 3.03
N LEU A 135 6.94 3.28 3.61
CA LEU A 135 8.16 2.94 2.89
C LEU A 135 8.10 1.48 2.46
N ILE A 136 8.16 1.25 1.16
CA ILE A 136 7.99 -0.06 0.54
C ILE A 136 9.26 -0.41 -0.24
N PRO A 137 9.91 -1.56 0.04
CA PRO A 137 11.03 -2.03 -0.76
C PRO A 137 10.52 -2.53 -2.13
N VAL A 138 11.24 -2.16 -3.18
CA VAL A 138 10.94 -2.54 -4.57
C VAL A 138 11.93 -3.60 -5.03
N GLY A 139 11.48 -4.55 -5.85
CA GLY A 139 12.30 -5.64 -6.39
C GLY A 139 12.26 -6.92 -5.57
N VAL A 140 11.69 -6.90 -4.37
CA VAL A 140 11.53 -8.10 -3.54
C VAL A 140 10.47 -9.01 -4.15
N SER A 141 10.87 -10.21 -4.54
CA SER A 141 9.96 -11.19 -5.12
C SER A 141 8.85 -11.57 -4.13
N GLU A 142 7.63 -11.68 -4.63
CA GLU A 142 6.45 -12.12 -3.88
C GLU A 142 6.16 -11.32 -2.59
N LEU A 143 6.66 -10.07 -2.48
CA LEU A 143 6.34 -9.22 -1.33
C LEU A 143 4.83 -9.02 -1.18
N PHE A 144 4.16 -8.82 -2.31
CA PHE A 144 2.70 -8.73 -2.38
C PHE A 144 2.15 -9.82 -3.28
N ILE A 145 1.22 -10.60 -2.75
CA ILE A 145 0.56 -11.68 -3.47
C ILE A 145 -0.95 -11.52 -3.43
N THR A 146 -1.62 -12.03 -4.44
CA THR A 146 -3.08 -12.14 -4.47
C THR A 146 -3.47 -13.61 -4.44
N ARG A 147 -4.33 -13.97 -3.52
CA ARG A 147 -4.96 -15.30 -3.44
C ARG A 147 -6.45 -15.14 -3.67
N TYR A 148 -7.07 -16.13 -4.26
CA TYR A 148 -8.49 -16.13 -4.55
C TYR A 148 -9.17 -17.26 -3.76
N ALA A 149 -10.29 -16.93 -3.12
CA ALA A 149 -11.17 -17.93 -2.55
C ALA A 149 -12.14 -18.45 -3.62
N PRO A 150 -12.65 -19.70 -3.49
CA PRO A 150 -13.71 -20.19 -4.34
C PRO A 150 -14.98 -19.34 -4.18
N ALA A 151 -15.84 -19.37 -5.21
CA ALA A 151 -17.16 -18.77 -5.13
C ALA A 151 -18.07 -19.59 -4.17
N ASP A 152 -19.18 -19.01 -3.77
CA ASP A 152 -20.17 -19.66 -2.88
C ASP A 152 -21.18 -20.57 -3.62
N TYR A 153 -20.74 -21.11 -4.76
CA TYR A 153 -21.53 -22.11 -5.51
C TYR A 153 -21.25 -23.53 -5.00
N MET A 154 -22.26 -24.39 -5.05
CA MET A 154 -22.12 -25.78 -4.62
C MET A 154 -21.00 -26.54 -5.35
N GLU A 155 -20.81 -26.25 -6.64
CA GLU A 155 -19.78 -26.85 -7.48
C GLU A 155 -18.35 -26.41 -7.19
N THR A 156 -18.19 -25.30 -6.46
CA THR A 156 -16.87 -24.74 -6.13
C THR A 156 -16.39 -25.14 -4.74
N VAL A 157 -17.18 -25.92 -4.01
CA VAL A 157 -16.80 -26.43 -2.69
C VAL A 157 -15.54 -27.27 -2.79
N ASN A 158 -14.53 -27.00 -1.94
CA ASN A 158 -13.23 -27.67 -1.92
C ASN A 158 -12.40 -27.55 -3.22
N THR A 159 -12.67 -26.56 -4.05
CA THR A 159 -11.86 -26.27 -5.24
C THR A 159 -10.87 -25.13 -4.98
N ILE A 160 -9.86 -25.02 -5.83
CA ILE A 160 -8.93 -23.87 -5.81
C ILE A 160 -9.68 -22.64 -6.34
N GLY A 161 -9.56 -21.51 -5.63
CA GLY A 161 -10.18 -20.26 -6.05
C GLY A 161 -9.65 -19.73 -7.37
N LEU A 162 -10.56 -19.29 -8.24
CA LEU A 162 -10.26 -18.66 -9.51
C LEU A 162 -10.46 -17.14 -9.42
N PRO A 163 -9.76 -16.34 -10.27
CA PRO A 163 -9.88 -14.89 -10.27
C PRO A 163 -11.30 -14.35 -10.51
N LEU A 164 -12.09 -15.06 -11.31
CA LEU A 164 -13.45 -14.67 -11.67
C LEU A 164 -14.30 -15.91 -11.87
N TYR A 165 -15.50 -15.88 -11.35
CA TYR A 165 -16.58 -16.81 -11.61
C TYR A 165 -17.71 -16.08 -12.29
N ALA A 166 -18.35 -16.74 -13.26
CA ALA A 166 -19.55 -16.26 -13.89
C ALA A 166 -20.55 -17.40 -14.01
N LYS A 167 -21.78 -17.15 -13.64
CA LYS A 167 -22.88 -18.12 -13.70
C LYS A 167 -24.11 -17.48 -14.29
N GLN A 168 -24.91 -18.28 -14.99
CA GLN A 168 -26.19 -17.87 -15.52
C GLN A 168 -27.28 -18.83 -15.11
N GLU A 169 -28.44 -18.31 -14.83
CA GLU A 169 -29.65 -19.06 -14.49
C GLU A 169 -30.84 -18.51 -15.26
N LEU A 170 -31.68 -19.43 -15.77
CA LEU A 170 -32.95 -19.05 -16.36
C LEU A 170 -33.93 -18.61 -15.27
N MET A 171 -34.47 -17.43 -15.41
CA MET A 171 -35.50 -16.93 -14.50
C MET A 171 -36.78 -17.76 -14.63
N ARG A 172 -37.56 -17.83 -13.56
CA ARG A 172 -38.85 -18.51 -13.56
C ARG A 172 -39.73 -18.04 -14.73
N MET A 173 -40.41 -18.98 -15.35
CA MET A 173 -41.33 -18.74 -16.49
C MET A 173 -40.61 -18.21 -17.75
N ASN A 174 -39.31 -18.49 -17.93
CA ASN A 174 -38.51 -18.00 -19.04
C ASN A 174 -38.54 -16.47 -19.25
N LYS A 175 -38.71 -15.69 -18.18
CA LYS A 175 -38.80 -14.22 -18.25
C LYS A 175 -37.47 -13.53 -18.54
N GLY A 176 -36.37 -14.28 -18.57
CA GLY A 176 -35.04 -13.76 -18.84
C GLY A 176 -33.94 -14.69 -18.29
N VAL A 177 -32.71 -14.19 -18.31
CA VAL A 177 -31.54 -14.86 -17.75
C VAL A 177 -30.95 -13.96 -16.65
N ALA A 178 -30.77 -14.54 -15.46
CA ALA A 178 -30.01 -13.92 -14.39
C ALA A 178 -28.52 -14.23 -14.62
N LEU A 179 -27.69 -13.21 -14.61
CA LEU A 179 -26.23 -13.33 -14.69
C LEU A 179 -25.61 -12.91 -13.36
N GLU A 180 -24.74 -13.75 -12.84
CA GLU A 180 -23.97 -13.46 -11.63
C GLU A 180 -22.48 -13.57 -11.93
N ALA A 181 -21.70 -12.61 -11.43
CA ALA A 181 -20.25 -12.65 -11.50
C ALA A 181 -19.68 -12.41 -10.10
N GLN A 182 -18.75 -13.27 -9.69
CA GLN A 182 -18.14 -13.21 -8.36
C GLN A 182 -16.61 -13.28 -8.46
N SER A 183 -15.94 -12.48 -7.64
CA SER A 183 -14.48 -12.50 -7.46
C SER A 183 -14.16 -12.31 -5.99
N ASN A 184 -13.38 -13.22 -5.41
CA ASN A 184 -13.03 -13.22 -3.98
C ASN A 184 -11.52 -13.09 -3.78
N PRO A 185 -10.90 -11.94 -4.16
CA PRO A 185 -9.46 -11.74 -3.99
C PRO A 185 -9.10 -11.39 -2.55
N LEU A 186 -7.98 -11.92 -2.09
CA LEU A 186 -7.29 -11.52 -0.87
C LEU A 186 -5.87 -11.09 -1.23
N ASN A 187 -5.58 -9.80 -1.09
CA ASN A 187 -4.24 -9.26 -1.30
C ASN A 187 -3.48 -9.27 0.03
N LEU A 188 -2.32 -9.88 0.02
CA LEU A 188 -1.50 -10.10 1.20
C LEU A 188 -0.09 -9.52 1.00
N CYS A 189 0.49 -9.02 2.07
CA CYS A 189 1.93 -8.80 2.17
C CYS A 189 2.54 -10.01 2.87
N THR A 190 3.49 -10.68 2.23
CA THR A 190 4.16 -11.87 2.79
C THR A 190 5.16 -11.51 3.88
N LYS A 191 5.72 -10.29 3.82
CA LYS A 191 6.68 -9.75 4.78
C LYS A 191 6.20 -8.39 5.32
N PRO A 192 5.11 -8.35 6.10
CA PRO A 192 4.49 -7.08 6.51
C PRO A 192 5.41 -6.21 7.38
N ARG A 193 6.39 -6.80 8.07
CA ARG A 193 7.40 -6.06 8.83
C ARG A 193 8.44 -5.35 7.95
N ALA A 194 8.55 -5.72 6.66
CA ALA A 194 9.41 -5.03 5.71
C ALA A 194 8.79 -3.73 5.17
N VAL A 195 7.48 -3.57 5.30
CA VAL A 195 6.77 -2.33 4.99
C VAL A 195 6.76 -1.46 6.23
N ILE A 196 7.49 -0.35 6.20
CA ILE A 196 7.67 0.53 7.36
C ILE A 196 6.65 1.65 7.30
N LYS A 197 5.83 1.78 8.36
CA LYS A 197 4.94 2.93 8.52
C LYS A 197 5.76 4.13 9.00
N LEU A 198 5.64 5.26 8.31
CA LEU A 198 6.23 6.54 8.68
C LEU A 198 5.12 7.45 9.18
N THR A 199 5.34 8.12 10.30
CA THR A 199 4.40 9.09 10.86
C THR A 199 5.04 10.47 10.89
N LYS A 200 4.20 11.50 10.70
CA LYS A 200 4.59 12.92 10.72
C LYS A 200 5.22 13.33 12.04
#